data_7fdbb6aeaffb76b62a69670a1ecf15d5
#
_entry.id   7fdbb6aeaffb76b62a69670a1ecf15d5
#
_cell.length_a   1.000
_cell.length_b   1.000
_cell.length_c   1.000
_cell.angle_alpha   90.00
_cell.angle_beta   90.00
_cell.angle_gamma   90.00
#
_symmetry.space_group_name_H-M   'P 1'
#
loop_
_entity.id
_entity.type
_entity.pdbx_description
1 polymer ?
#
loop_
_entity_poly.entity_id
_entity_poly.type
_entity_poly.pdbx_seq_one_letter_code
_entity_poly.pdbx_strand_id
1 'polypeptide(L)'
;MKNLSLTIALVFLLVSCKTLPEITPKEGSFEVISKQNTTLWNENHATFSVHLQNTNTKNSCEVYIVKNGSKKWISPSLLANKSLDFNVPENASVFIENFSSENIKINYSINQ
;
A
#
# COMPACT_ATOMS: atom_id res chain seq x y z
N MET A 1 -44.17 2.23 -15.33
CA MET A 1 -43.32 1.08 -15.70
C MET A 1 -41.91 1.50 -16.04
N LYS A 2 -41.76 2.32 -17.04
CA LYS A 2 -40.44 2.76 -17.47
C LYS A 2 -39.70 3.55 -16.40
N ASN A 3 -40.42 4.31 -15.61
CA ASN A 3 -39.81 5.15 -14.57
C ASN A 3 -39.21 4.34 -13.43
N LEU A 4 -39.78 3.19 -13.16
CA LEU A 4 -39.28 2.33 -12.09
C LEU A 4 -37.90 1.78 -12.42
N SER A 5 -37.73 1.34 -13.65
CA SER A 5 -36.47 0.79 -14.13
C SER A 5 -35.37 1.85 -14.07
N LEU A 6 -35.69 3.04 -14.51
CA LEU A 6 -34.75 4.15 -14.52
C LEU A 6 -34.31 4.53 -13.10
N THR A 7 -35.25 4.56 -12.17
CA THR A 7 -34.97 4.89 -10.78
C THR A 7 -34.01 3.90 -10.14
N ILE A 8 -34.21 2.63 -10.42
CA ILE A 8 -33.32 1.57 -9.89
C ILE A 8 -31.92 1.74 -10.43
N ALA A 9 -31.76 2.02 -11.70
CA ALA A 9 -30.45 2.22 -12.31
C ALA A 9 -29.72 3.40 -11.67
N LEU A 10 -30.44 4.47 -11.41
CA LEU A 10 -29.86 5.66 -10.80
C LEU A 10 -29.35 5.38 -9.40
N VAL A 11 -30.12 4.68 -8.58
CA VAL A 11 -29.71 4.31 -7.23
C VAL A 11 -28.46 3.43 -7.25
N PHE A 12 -28.42 2.51 -8.17
CA PHE A 12 -27.28 1.62 -8.32
C PHE A 12 -26.00 2.40 -8.66
N LEU A 13 -26.09 3.36 -9.54
CA LEU A 13 -24.94 4.20 -9.90
C LEU A 13 -24.43 5.01 -8.72
N LEU A 14 -25.34 5.55 -7.92
CA LEU A 14 -24.93 6.31 -6.74
C LEU A 14 -24.14 5.46 -5.75
N VAL A 15 -24.54 4.22 -5.57
CA VAL A 15 -23.83 3.30 -4.67
C VAL A 15 -22.44 3.00 -5.20
N SER A 16 -22.32 2.73 -6.49
CA SER A 16 -21.04 2.36 -7.08
C SER A 16 -20.03 3.50 -7.10
N CYS A 17 -20.49 4.76 -7.08
CA CYS A 17 -19.59 5.91 -7.13
C CYS A 17 -18.98 6.29 -5.79
N LYS A 18 -19.44 5.72 -4.68
CA LYS A 18 -19.04 6.17 -3.34
C LYS A 18 -18.01 5.29 -2.67
N THR A 19 -17.72 4.14 -3.23
CA THR A 19 -16.86 3.17 -2.57
C THR A 19 -15.52 3.08 -3.29
N LEU A 20 -14.44 3.25 -2.53
CA LEU A 20 -13.10 3.02 -3.03
C LEU A 20 -12.74 1.55 -2.90
N PRO A 21 -11.92 1.02 -3.81
CA PRO A 21 -11.50 -0.38 -3.74
C PRO A 21 -10.70 -0.68 -2.49
N GLU A 22 -10.89 -1.87 -1.95
CA GLU A 22 -10.03 -2.40 -0.91
C GLU A 22 -8.75 -2.96 -1.54
N ILE A 23 -7.69 -2.95 -0.77
CA ILE A 23 -6.43 -3.57 -1.18
C ILE A 23 -6.57 -5.09 -1.08
N THR A 24 -6.20 -5.80 -2.14
CA THR A 24 -6.16 -7.26 -2.17
C THR A 24 -4.93 -7.73 -2.93
N PRO A 25 -4.30 -8.84 -2.51
CA PRO A 25 -4.58 -9.58 -1.27
C PRO A 25 -4.16 -8.80 -0.04
N LYS A 26 -4.74 -9.15 1.11
CA LYS A 26 -4.44 -8.45 2.37
C LYS A 26 -3.18 -8.97 3.05
N GLU A 27 -2.64 -10.05 2.59
CA GLU A 27 -1.38 -10.60 3.08
C GLU A 27 -0.56 -11.09 1.90
N GLY A 28 0.75 -11.00 2.02
CA GLY A 28 1.64 -11.48 0.98
C GLY A 28 3.08 -11.13 1.26
N SER A 29 3.89 -11.29 0.23
CA SER A 29 5.30 -10.91 0.29
C SER A 29 5.74 -10.40 -1.07
N PHE A 30 6.83 -9.65 -1.05
CA PHE A 30 7.45 -9.13 -2.27
C PHE A 30 8.95 -8.98 -2.03
N GLU A 31 9.70 -8.91 -3.11
CA GLU A 31 11.13 -8.64 -3.03
C GLU A 31 11.44 -7.23 -3.49
N VAL A 32 12.31 -6.56 -2.76
CA VAL A 32 12.90 -5.30 -3.20
C VAL A 32 14.27 -5.61 -3.73
N ILE A 33 14.44 -5.41 -5.02
CA ILE A 33 15.68 -5.77 -5.72
C ILE A 33 16.83 -4.88 -5.25
N SER A 34 18.01 -5.46 -5.17
CA SER A 34 19.23 -4.74 -4.81
C SER A 34 19.38 -3.42 -5.58
N LYS A 35 19.67 -2.34 -4.88
CA LYS A 35 19.90 -1.01 -5.46
C LYS A 35 18.70 -0.41 -6.19
N GLN A 36 17.49 -0.93 -5.92
CA GLN A 36 16.26 -0.48 -6.56
C GLN A 36 15.20 -0.15 -5.53
N ASN A 37 14.11 0.42 -6.00
CA ASN A 37 12.93 0.62 -5.16
C ASN A 37 11.75 -0.17 -5.71
N THR A 38 10.74 -0.37 -4.87
CA THR A 38 9.48 -1.01 -5.23
C THR A 38 8.36 -0.06 -4.86
N THR A 39 7.42 0.13 -5.77
CA THR A 39 6.21 0.93 -5.54
C THR A 39 5.05 0.00 -5.25
N LEU A 40 4.33 0.29 -4.18
CA LEU A 40 3.19 -0.52 -3.75
C LEU A 40 1.94 0.35 -3.68
N TRP A 41 0.81 -0.28 -4.01
CA TRP A 41 -0.51 0.32 -3.81
C TRP A 41 -0.65 1.70 -4.46
N ASN A 42 -0.19 1.82 -5.70
CA ASN A 42 -0.24 3.07 -6.44
C ASN A 42 -1.56 3.29 -7.18
N GLU A 43 -2.58 2.49 -6.90
CA GLU A 43 -3.91 2.62 -7.45
C GLU A 43 -4.82 3.36 -6.47
N ASN A 44 -6.02 3.71 -6.90
CA ASN A 44 -7.01 4.31 -6.00
C ASN A 44 -7.40 3.31 -4.93
N HIS A 45 -7.42 3.76 -3.69
CA HIS A 45 -7.79 2.93 -2.54
C HIS A 45 -8.20 3.80 -1.35
N ALA A 46 -8.96 3.21 -0.44
CA ALA A 46 -9.27 3.84 0.84
C ALA A 46 -8.04 3.81 1.75
N THR A 47 -8.08 4.59 2.82
CA THR A 47 -7.05 4.55 3.86
C THR A 47 -6.94 3.16 4.45
N PHE A 48 -5.72 2.72 4.71
CA PHE A 48 -5.50 1.42 5.36
C PHE A 48 -4.24 1.47 6.23
N SER A 49 -4.15 0.49 7.14
CA SER A 49 -2.95 0.25 7.93
C SER A 49 -2.17 -0.91 7.35
N VAL A 50 -0.87 -0.83 7.39
CA VAL A 50 -0.01 -1.90 6.90
C VAL A 50 1.03 -2.27 7.95
N HIS A 51 1.28 -3.57 8.03
CA HIS A 51 2.37 -4.15 8.82
C HIS A 51 3.37 -4.71 7.83
N LEU A 52 4.59 -4.22 7.86
CA LEU A 52 5.70 -4.71 7.04
C LEU A 52 6.70 -5.42 7.93
N GLN A 53 7.23 -6.55 7.45
CA GLN A 53 8.27 -7.29 8.14
C GLN A 53 9.44 -7.52 7.19
N ASN A 54 10.60 -7.01 7.56
CA ASN A 54 11.83 -7.24 6.83
C ASN A 54 12.42 -8.57 7.25
N THR A 55 12.46 -9.53 6.32
CA THR A 55 12.98 -10.87 6.62
C THR A 55 14.48 -10.98 6.43
N ASN A 56 15.13 -9.93 5.93
CA ASN A 56 16.59 -9.93 5.80
C ASN A 56 17.22 -9.72 7.16
N THR A 57 18.27 -10.46 7.47
CA THR A 57 18.91 -10.42 8.80
C THR A 57 20.03 -9.41 8.88
N LYS A 58 20.40 -8.78 7.77
CA LYS A 58 21.57 -7.88 7.70
C LYS A 58 21.23 -6.48 7.21
N ASN A 59 20.30 -6.36 6.27
CA ASN A 59 20.08 -5.12 5.55
C ASN A 59 18.72 -4.51 5.86
N SER A 60 18.67 -3.19 5.96
CA SER A 60 17.44 -2.43 6.17
C SER A 60 16.97 -1.78 4.88
N CYS A 61 15.72 -1.37 4.87
CA CYS A 61 15.11 -0.63 3.77
C CYS A 61 14.60 0.72 4.26
N GLU A 62 14.56 1.69 3.37
CA GLU A 62 13.90 2.96 3.62
C GLU A 62 12.47 2.91 3.08
N VAL A 63 11.53 3.49 3.81
CA VAL A 63 10.11 3.49 3.44
C VAL A 63 9.62 4.93 3.39
N TYR A 64 8.91 5.27 2.33
CA TYR A 64 8.25 6.57 2.26
C TYR A 64 6.91 6.48 1.54
N ILE A 65 6.05 7.45 1.83
CA ILE A 65 4.72 7.57 1.25
C ILE A 65 4.71 8.77 0.31
N VAL A 66 4.07 8.62 -0.83
CA VAL A 66 3.87 9.73 -1.77
C VAL A 66 2.37 9.93 -1.95
N LYS A 67 1.91 11.15 -1.71
CA LYS A 67 0.54 11.58 -1.96
C LYS A 67 0.54 12.96 -2.57
N ASN A 68 -0.15 13.11 -3.71
CA ASN A 68 -0.25 14.41 -4.41
C ASN A 68 1.13 15.04 -4.67
N GLY A 69 2.11 14.19 -5.02
CA GLY A 69 3.46 14.66 -5.29
C GLY A 69 4.32 14.95 -4.06
N SER A 70 3.76 14.85 -2.87
CA SER A 70 4.49 15.08 -1.63
C SER A 70 5.02 13.76 -1.08
N LYS A 71 6.29 13.76 -0.70
CA LYS A 71 6.98 12.61 -0.14
C LYS A 71 7.10 12.74 1.37
N LYS A 72 6.74 11.69 2.08
CA LYS A 72 6.89 11.63 3.53
C LYS A 72 7.63 10.35 3.91
N TRP A 73 8.81 10.49 4.51
CA TRP A 73 9.58 9.36 5.00
C TRP A 73 8.95 8.78 6.25
N ILE A 74 8.93 7.46 6.35
CA ILE A 74 8.48 6.77 7.54
C ILE A 74 9.70 6.55 8.43
N SER A 75 9.59 6.95 9.69
CA SER A 75 10.66 6.82 10.67
C SER A 75 10.17 6.00 11.85
N PRO A 76 10.96 5.01 12.32
CA PRO A 76 12.27 4.63 11.82
C PRO A 76 12.18 3.88 10.49
N SER A 77 13.33 3.62 9.85
CA SER A 77 13.42 2.78 8.67
C SER A 77 12.98 1.35 8.98
N LEU A 78 12.72 0.56 7.95
CA LEU A 78 12.41 -0.84 8.11
C LEU A 78 13.71 -1.62 8.31
N LEU A 79 14.11 -1.73 9.56
CA LEU A 79 15.41 -2.31 9.94
C LEU A 79 15.45 -3.82 9.69
N ALA A 80 16.67 -4.35 9.56
CA ALA A 80 16.88 -5.78 9.37
C ALA A 80 16.18 -6.57 10.47
N ASN A 81 15.43 -7.59 10.07
CA ASN A 81 14.75 -8.50 10.97
C ASN A 81 13.74 -7.80 11.91
N LYS A 82 13.21 -6.66 11.50
CA LYS A 82 12.24 -5.88 12.27
C LYS A 82 10.98 -5.64 11.47
N SER A 83 9.97 -5.14 12.16
CA SER A 83 8.67 -4.81 11.60
C SER A 83 8.40 -3.32 11.70
N LEU A 84 7.48 -2.85 10.87
CA LEU A 84 7.07 -1.46 10.85
C LEU A 84 5.57 -1.40 10.58
N ASP A 85 4.84 -0.64 11.41
CA ASP A 85 3.41 -0.42 11.25
C ASP A 85 3.15 1.05 10.94
N PHE A 86 2.32 1.31 9.95
CA PHE A 86 1.94 2.69 9.64
C PHE A 86 0.64 2.74 8.85
N ASN A 87 0.04 3.93 8.80
CA ASN A 87 -1.18 4.18 8.04
C ASN A 87 -0.83 4.73 6.68
N VAL A 88 -1.53 4.25 5.65
CA VAL A 88 -1.40 4.74 4.29
C VAL A 88 -2.65 5.55 3.97
N PRO A 89 -2.52 6.85 3.72
CA PRO A 89 -3.68 7.68 3.38
C PRO A 89 -4.35 7.25 2.08
N GLU A 90 -5.59 7.66 1.92
CA GLU A 90 -6.36 7.42 0.71
C GLU A 90 -5.55 7.83 -0.52
N ASN A 91 -5.45 6.94 -1.48
CA ASN A 91 -4.79 7.13 -2.78
C ASN A 91 -3.29 7.45 -2.70
N ALA A 92 -2.66 7.21 -1.56
CA ALA A 92 -1.21 7.36 -1.44
C ALA A 92 -0.49 6.08 -1.88
N SER A 93 0.73 6.23 -2.37
CA SER A 93 1.59 5.11 -2.75
C SER A 93 2.66 4.91 -1.71
N VAL A 94 3.13 3.68 -1.56
CA VAL A 94 4.22 3.34 -0.65
C VAL A 94 5.42 2.94 -1.49
N PHE A 95 6.57 3.52 -1.17
CA PHE A 95 7.83 3.19 -1.83
C PHE A 95 8.79 2.60 -0.81
N ILE A 96 9.48 1.55 -1.22
CA ILE A 96 10.50 0.91 -0.39
C ILE A 96 11.79 0.88 -1.18
N GLU A 97 12.85 1.46 -0.62
CA GLU A 97 14.15 1.53 -1.27
C GLU A 97 15.14 0.60 -0.61
N ASN A 98 15.86 -0.14 -1.43
CA ASN A 98 16.88 -1.08 -1.00
C ASN A 98 18.23 -0.58 -1.52
N PHE A 99 19.05 -0.04 -0.63
CA PHE A 99 20.38 0.44 -0.99
C PHE A 99 21.46 -0.63 -0.87
N SER A 100 21.09 -1.83 -0.43
CA SER A 100 22.05 -2.90 -0.21
C SER A 100 22.38 -3.65 -1.49
N SER A 101 23.37 -4.52 -1.41
CA SER A 101 23.80 -5.38 -2.51
C SER A 101 23.00 -6.69 -2.60
N GLU A 102 22.02 -6.89 -1.72
CA GLU A 102 21.19 -8.10 -1.69
C GLU A 102 19.72 -7.74 -1.90
N ASN A 103 18.98 -8.66 -2.51
CA ASN A 103 17.53 -8.53 -2.56
C ASN A 103 16.96 -8.72 -1.16
N ILE A 104 15.90 -7.99 -0.83
CA ILE A 104 15.29 -8.06 0.49
C ILE A 104 13.84 -8.49 0.32
N LYS A 105 13.48 -9.60 0.98
CA LYS A 105 12.11 -10.08 1.00
C LYS A 105 11.35 -9.45 2.15
N ILE A 106 10.19 -8.90 1.87
CA ILE A 106 9.35 -8.25 2.85
C ILE A 106 7.99 -8.93 2.86
N ASN A 107 7.51 -9.27 4.04
CA ASN A 107 6.16 -9.77 4.24
C ASN A 107 5.27 -8.58 4.62
N TYR A 108 4.03 -8.60 4.19
CA TYR A 108 3.08 -7.56 4.54
C TYR A 108 1.74 -8.12 4.94
N SER A 109 1.03 -7.37 5.78
CA SER A 109 -0.38 -7.60 6.04
C SER A 109 -1.11 -6.25 6.10
N ILE A 110 -2.32 -6.23 5.59
CA ILE A 110 -3.15 -5.02 5.46
C ILE A 110 -4.35 -5.16 6.38
N ASN A 111 -4.64 -4.09 7.11
CA ASN A 111 -5.85 -3.97 7.91
C ASN A 111 -6.65 -2.78 7.37
N GLN A 112 -7.87 -3.09 6.93
CA GLN A 112 -8.67 -2.10 6.23
C GLN A 112 -10.12 -2.11 6.72
#